data_68649e3d4108c50f4fed4da7d2b59966
#
_entry.id   68649e3d4108c50f4fed4da7d2b59966
#
_cell.length_a   1.000
_cell.length_b   1.000
_cell.length_c   1.000
_cell.angle_alpha   90.00
_cell.angle_beta   90.00
_cell.angle_gamma   90.00
#
_symmetry.space_group_name_H-M   'P 1'
#
loop_
_entity.id
_entity.type
_entity.pdbx_description
1 polymer ?
#
loop_
_entity_poly.entity_id
_entity_poly.type
_entity_poly.pdbx_seq_one_letter_code
_entity_poly.pdbx_strand_id
1 'polypeptide(L)'
;DILTPKMLNKMAENPIVFAMANPDPEINYKLATNTREDVIMATGRSDNPNQVNNVLGFPFIFRGALDVRATTINEEMKKAAVIALADLAKEAVPEQVNVAYDQTRLTFGREYIIPKPFDPRLISVVPPAVAKAAMDSGVAQFPIKNWPKYIDGLIERSGGDNKLVRLM
;
A
#
# COMPACT_ATOMS: atom_id res chain seq x y z
N ASP A 1 -7.15 -10.80 23.90
CA ASP A 1 -7.39 -9.52 23.18
C ASP A 1 -6.85 -8.35 24.01
N ILE A 2 -6.00 -7.53 23.41
CA ILE A 2 -5.45 -6.32 24.08
C ILE A 2 -6.47 -5.18 23.97
N LEU A 3 -7.12 -5.04 22.80
CA LEU A 3 -8.23 -4.13 22.59
C LEU A 3 -9.56 -4.87 22.81
N THR A 4 -10.34 -4.40 23.77
CA THR A 4 -11.64 -5.03 24.10
C THR A 4 -12.82 -4.28 23.45
N PRO A 5 -13.99 -4.93 23.24
CA PRO A 5 -15.21 -4.26 22.80
C PRO A 5 -15.59 -3.05 23.66
N LYS A 6 -15.37 -3.13 24.97
CA LYS A 6 -15.63 -2.02 25.90
C LYS A 6 -14.73 -0.81 25.64
N MET A 7 -13.45 -1.05 25.29
CA MET A 7 -12.52 0.02 24.91
C MET A 7 -12.92 0.63 23.56
N LEU A 8 -13.24 -0.22 22.57
CA LEU A 8 -13.67 0.21 21.26
C LEU A 8 -14.91 1.12 21.34
N ASN A 9 -15.90 0.76 22.19
CA ASN A 9 -17.09 1.57 22.39
C ASN A 9 -16.84 2.94 23.06
N LYS A 10 -15.69 3.13 23.70
CA LYS A 10 -15.29 4.41 24.30
C LYS A 10 -14.54 5.34 23.34
N MET A 11 -14.16 4.87 22.15
CA MET A 11 -13.50 5.69 21.15
C MET A 11 -14.47 6.71 20.53
N ALA A 12 -13.92 7.75 19.93
CA ALA A 12 -14.71 8.76 19.21
C ALA A 12 -15.54 8.14 18.08
N GLU A 13 -16.43 8.90 17.48
CA GLU A 13 -17.18 8.49 16.29
C GLU A 13 -16.25 8.19 15.12
N ASN A 14 -16.61 7.20 14.30
CA ASN A 14 -15.84 6.72 13.15
C ASN A 14 -14.37 6.40 13.51
N PRO A 15 -14.11 5.53 14.51
CA PRO A 15 -12.75 5.24 14.94
C PRO A 15 -11.99 4.44 13.87
N ILE A 16 -10.70 4.73 13.73
CA ILE A 16 -9.79 3.97 12.88
C ILE A 16 -8.94 3.09 13.78
N VAL A 17 -8.97 1.77 13.53
CA VAL A 17 -8.27 0.77 14.34
C VAL A 17 -7.37 -0.07 13.45
N PHE A 18 -6.06 0.03 13.67
CA PHE A 18 -5.05 -0.81 13.05
C PHE A 18 -4.59 -1.87 14.06
N ALA A 19 -5.20 -3.05 13.97
CA ALA A 19 -4.86 -4.20 14.82
C ALA A 19 -3.78 -5.03 14.11
N MET A 20 -2.52 -4.73 14.39
CA MET A 20 -1.36 -5.15 13.61
C MET A 20 -0.57 -6.30 14.23
N ALA A 21 -0.93 -6.76 15.44
CA ALA A 21 -0.25 -7.88 16.07
C ALA A 21 -0.42 -9.17 15.25
N ASN A 22 0.62 -9.99 15.22
CA ASN A 22 0.69 -11.19 14.40
C ASN A 22 1.17 -12.38 15.27
N PRO A 23 0.54 -13.57 15.24
CA PRO A 23 -0.53 -13.97 14.30
C PRO A 23 -1.94 -13.48 14.70
N ASP A 24 -2.17 -13.15 15.96
CA ASP A 24 -3.47 -12.75 16.46
C ASP A 24 -3.54 -11.23 16.64
N PRO A 25 -4.45 -10.53 15.93
CA PRO A 25 -4.61 -9.09 16.08
C PRO A 25 -5.13 -8.72 17.47
N GLU A 26 -4.89 -7.49 17.90
CA GLU A 26 -5.26 -6.96 19.23
C GLU A 26 -6.75 -7.06 19.50
N ILE A 27 -7.56 -7.05 18.44
CA ILE A 27 -8.99 -7.38 18.44
C ILE A 27 -9.33 -8.11 17.13
N ASN A 28 -10.13 -9.16 17.19
CA ASN A 28 -10.58 -9.87 16.00
C ASN A 28 -11.43 -8.94 15.10
N TYR A 29 -11.23 -9.00 13.78
CA TYR A 29 -11.90 -8.15 12.79
C TYR A 29 -13.43 -8.22 12.92
N LYS A 30 -14.01 -9.44 12.92
CA LYS A 30 -15.46 -9.64 13.04
C LYS A 30 -16.00 -9.17 14.39
N LEU A 31 -15.23 -9.36 15.47
CA LEU A 31 -15.62 -8.88 16.79
C LEU A 31 -15.69 -7.35 16.81
N ALA A 32 -14.72 -6.67 16.23
CA ALA A 32 -14.69 -5.21 16.18
C ALA A 32 -15.83 -4.65 15.33
N THR A 33 -16.05 -5.18 14.13
CA THR A 33 -17.12 -4.71 13.21
C THR A 33 -18.52 -5.02 13.72
N ASN A 34 -18.71 -6.14 14.44
CA ASN A 34 -19.96 -6.45 15.11
C ASN A 34 -20.20 -5.58 16.37
N THR A 35 -19.14 -5.05 16.97
CA THR A 35 -19.25 -4.16 18.13
C THR A 35 -19.65 -2.75 17.72
N ARG A 36 -19.10 -2.26 16.58
CA ARG A 36 -19.37 -0.91 16.08
C ARG A 36 -19.42 -0.91 14.54
N GLU A 37 -20.53 -0.48 13.98
CA GLU A 37 -20.71 -0.38 12.53
C GLU A 37 -19.90 0.76 11.89
N ASP A 38 -19.53 1.78 12.66
CA ASP A 38 -18.78 2.95 12.19
C ASP A 38 -17.25 2.77 12.22
N VAL A 39 -16.74 1.62 12.73
CA VAL A 39 -15.30 1.39 12.81
C VAL A 39 -14.67 1.16 11.43
N ILE A 40 -13.50 1.76 11.21
CA ILE A 40 -12.62 1.44 10.07
C ILE A 40 -11.51 0.53 10.60
N MET A 41 -11.57 -0.74 10.18
CA MET A 41 -10.61 -1.76 10.64
C MET A 41 -9.55 -2.06 9.60
N ALA A 42 -8.30 -2.18 10.04
CA ALA A 42 -7.19 -2.72 9.28
C ALA A 42 -6.41 -3.74 10.11
N THR A 43 -5.92 -4.79 9.48
CA THR A 43 -5.13 -5.86 10.12
C THR A 43 -3.97 -6.29 9.21
N GLY A 44 -3.03 -7.07 9.73
CA GLY A 44 -1.99 -7.70 8.92
C GLY A 44 -2.47 -8.92 8.10
N ARG A 45 -3.69 -9.39 8.31
CA ARG A 45 -4.22 -10.62 7.71
C ARG A 45 -4.75 -10.38 6.30
N SER A 46 -4.45 -11.34 5.40
CA SER A 46 -4.90 -11.29 3.99
C SER A 46 -6.39 -11.66 3.80
N ASP A 47 -6.99 -12.32 4.79
CA ASP A 47 -8.38 -12.73 4.78
C ASP A 47 -9.36 -11.64 5.28
N ASN A 48 -8.82 -10.48 5.68
CA ASN A 48 -9.63 -9.33 6.09
C ASN A 48 -9.50 -8.17 5.10
N PRO A 49 -10.51 -7.27 5.03
CA PRO A 49 -10.35 -5.98 4.36
C PRO A 49 -9.20 -5.16 4.94
N ASN A 50 -8.69 -4.20 4.15
CA ASN A 50 -7.62 -3.30 4.57
C ASN A 50 -6.38 -4.02 5.10
N GLN A 51 -5.90 -5.05 4.37
CA GLN A 51 -4.66 -5.70 4.73
C GLN A 51 -3.49 -4.71 4.71
N VAL A 52 -2.85 -4.51 5.85
CA VAL A 52 -1.58 -3.78 5.95
C VAL A 52 -0.43 -4.76 5.80
N ASN A 53 0.31 -4.64 4.71
CA ASN A 53 1.40 -5.55 4.38
C ASN A 53 2.64 -4.74 4.00
N ASN A 54 3.80 -5.12 4.54
CA ASN A 54 5.09 -4.49 4.25
C ASN A 54 5.42 -4.48 2.74
N VAL A 55 4.88 -5.41 1.96
CA VAL A 55 5.07 -5.48 0.51
C VAL A 55 4.51 -4.26 -0.25
N LEU A 56 3.61 -3.49 0.36
CA LEU A 56 3.11 -2.24 -0.22
C LEU A 56 4.15 -1.11 -0.20
N GLY A 57 5.07 -1.13 0.76
CA GLY A 57 6.08 -0.08 0.93
C GLY A 57 7.49 -0.53 0.59
N PHE A 58 7.95 -1.59 1.24
CA PHE A 58 9.35 -2.01 1.24
C PHE A 58 9.97 -2.14 -0.17
N PRO A 59 9.44 -2.96 -1.11
CA PRO A 59 10.07 -3.14 -2.42
C PRO A 59 10.11 -1.84 -3.23
N PHE A 60 9.07 -1.06 -3.15
CA PHE A 60 8.88 0.15 -3.97
C PHE A 60 9.69 1.33 -3.45
N ILE A 61 9.81 1.49 -2.12
CA ILE A 61 10.67 2.49 -1.49
C ILE A 61 12.13 2.22 -1.88
N PHE A 62 12.59 0.97 -1.74
CA PHE A 62 13.94 0.59 -2.16
C PHE A 62 14.15 0.77 -3.66
N ARG A 63 13.16 0.42 -4.48
CA ARG A 63 13.24 0.61 -5.93
C ARG A 63 13.46 2.09 -6.28
N GLY A 64 12.65 3.00 -5.73
CA GLY A 64 12.80 4.42 -5.96
C GLY A 64 14.14 4.98 -5.46
N ALA A 65 14.58 4.56 -4.26
CA ALA A 65 15.86 4.98 -3.69
C ALA A 65 17.07 4.50 -4.50
N LEU A 66 17.07 3.23 -4.92
CA LEU A 66 18.17 2.63 -5.68
C LEU A 66 18.27 3.19 -7.10
N ASP A 67 17.15 3.49 -7.75
CA ASP A 67 17.14 4.00 -9.12
C ASP A 67 17.82 5.38 -9.25
N VAL A 68 17.73 6.20 -8.18
CA VAL A 68 18.42 7.49 -8.11
C VAL A 68 19.71 7.42 -7.29
N ARG A 69 20.13 6.23 -6.85
CA ARG A 69 21.31 6.01 -5.99
C ARG A 69 21.28 6.94 -4.77
N ALA A 70 20.16 6.98 -4.07
CA ALA A 70 20.03 7.80 -2.87
C ALA A 70 21.04 7.35 -1.80
N THR A 71 21.67 8.31 -1.15
CA THR A 71 22.66 8.06 -0.08
C THR A 71 22.01 7.57 1.22
N THR A 72 20.72 7.84 1.38
CA THR A 72 19.90 7.43 2.52
C THR A 72 18.42 7.37 2.12
N ILE A 73 17.61 6.68 2.90
CA ILE A 73 16.14 6.75 2.82
C ILE A 73 15.69 7.66 3.96
N ASN A 74 15.37 8.90 3.62
CA ASN A 74 14.97 9.94 4.58
C ASN A 74 13.44 9.98 4.81
N GLU A 75 12.99 10.87 5.69
CA GLU A 75 11.56 11.00 6.04
C GLU A 75 10.73 11.52 4.86
N GLU A 76 11.28 12.39 4.02
CA GLU A 76 10.64 12.93 2.82
C GLU A 76 10.28 11.79 1.85
N MET A 77 11.18 10.84 1.65
CA MET A 77 10.98 9.68 0.79
C MET A 77 9.91 8.73 1.36
N LYS A 78 9.93 8.49 2.67
CA LYS A 78 8.91 7.66 3.35
C LYS A 78 7.54 8.33 3.29
N LYS A 79 7.46 9.63 3.53
CA LYS A 79 6.23 10.42 3.41
C LYS A 79 5.69 10.43 1.99
N ALA A 80 6.54 10.54 0.99
CA ALA A 80 6.13 10.46 -0.42
C ALA A 80 5.51 9.11 -0.77
N ALA A 81 6.07 8.00 -0.26
CA ALA A 81 5.49 6.67 -0.43
C ALA A 81 4.10 6.56 0.23
N VAL A 82 3.93 7.10 1.45
CA VAL A 82 2.63 7.09 2.16
C VAL A 82 1.58 7.89 1.37
N ILE A 83 1.93 9.07 0.87
CA ILE A 83 1.01 9.90 0.07
C ILE A 83 0.65 9.18 -1.23
N ALA A 84 1.62 8.61 -1.93
CA ALA A 84 1.40 7.87 -3.16
C ALA A 84 0.45 6.68 -2.96
N LEU A 85 0.60 5.92 -1.88
CA LEU A 85 -0.31 4.82 -1.53
C LEU A 85 -1.72 5.32 -1.18
N ALA A 86 -1.82 6.39 -0.41
CA ALA A 86 -3.10 6.98 -0.02
C ALA A 86 -3.88 7.53 -1.21
N ASP A 87 -3.20 8.15 -2.16
CA ASP A 87 -3.83 8.67 -3.38
C ASP A 87 -4.22 7.54 -4.33
N LEU A 88 -3.35 6.52 -4.49
CA LEU A 88 -3.67 5.35 -5.31
C LEU A 88 -4.92 4.60 -4.80
N ALA A 89 -5.14 4.54 -3.48
CA ALA A 89 -6.34 3.92 -2.91
C ALA A 89 -7.64 4.62 -3.32
N LYS A 90 -7.58 5.92 -3.63
CA LYS A 90 -8.74 6.73 -4.04
C LYS A 90 -9.06 6.61 -5.54
N GLU A 91 -8.12 6.10 -6.33
CA GLU A 91 -8.32 5.91 -7.77
C GLU A 91 -9.20 4.70 -8.06
N ALA A 92 -9.76 4.66 -9.28
CA ALA A 92 -10.51 3.50 -9.75
C ALA A 92 -9.63 2.25 -9.76
N VAL A 93 -10.10 1.18 -9.11
CA VAL A 93 -9.35 -0.08 -9.01
C VAL A 93 -9.46 -0.85 -10.34
N PRO A 94 -8.34 -1.30 -10.94
CA PRO A 94 -8.36 -2.08 -12.17
C PRO A 94 -9.10 -3.43 -12.00
N GLU A 95 -9.78 -3.87 -13.05
CA GLU A 95 -10.54 -5.14 -13.06
C GLU A 95 -9.68 -6.34 -12.69
N GLN A 96 -8.43 -6.38 -13.15
CA GLN A 96 -7.49 -7.45 -12.80
C GLN A 96 -7.23 -7.57 -11.29
N VAL A 97 -7.31 -6.48 -10.54
CA VAL A 97 -7.19 -6.50 -9.07
C VAL A 97 -8.48 -7.06 -8.46
N ASN A 98 -9.65 -6.65 -8.96
CA ASN A 98 -10.93 -7.20 -8.51
C ASN A 98 -10.97 -8.72 -8.69
N VAL A 99 -10.58 -9.20 -9.88
CA VAL A 99 -10.52 -10.63 -10.19
C VAL A 99 -9.51 -11.37 -9.30
N ALA A 100 -8.32 -10.80 -9.07
CA ALA A 100 -7.28 -11.44 -8.26
C ALA A 100 -7.69 -11.62 -6.78
N TYR A 101 -8.62 -10.81 -6.29
CA TYR A 101 -9.11 -10.86 -4.92
C TYR A 101 -10.55 -11.37 -4.79
N ASP A 102 -11.11 -11.93 -5.86
CA ASP A 102 -12.49 -12.44 -5.91
C ASP A 102 -13.51 -11.39 -5.44
N GLN A 103 -13.32 -10.16 -5.89
CA GLN A 103 -14.17 -9.02 -5.57
C GLN A 103 -14.90 -8.52 -6.82
N THR A 104 -16.14 -8.08 -6.68
CA THR A 104 -16.91 -7.55 -7.81
C THR A 104 -16.51 -6.12 -8.14
N ARG A 105 -16.25 -5.29 -7.13
CA ARG A 105 -15.84 -3.90 -7.31
C ARG A 105 -15.24 -3.33 -6.03
N LEU A 106 -13.93 -3.23 -5.97
CA LEU A 106 -13.24 -2.50 -4.92
C LEU A 106 -13.33 -0.99 -5.18
N THR A 107 -13.73 -0.23 -4.18
CA THR A 107 -13.78 1.24 -4.24
C THR A 107 -13.32 1.81 -2.92
N PHE A 108 -12.72 3.01 -2.94
CA PHE A 108 -12.29 3.70 -1.72
C PHE A 108 -13.44 3.83 -0.72
N GLY A 109 -13.20 3.42 0.50
CA GLY A 109 -14.19 3.40 1.57
C GLY A 109 -13.70 2.61 2.79
N ARG A 110 -14.58 2.30 3.73
CA ARG A 110 -14.24 1.64 5.00
C ARG A 110 -13.49 0.32 4.84
N GLU A 111 -13.77 -0.43 3.78
CA GLU A 111 -13.15 -1.73 3.50
C GLU A 111 -12.00 -1.67 2.48
N TYR A 112 -11.71 -0.47 1.96
CA TYR A 112 -10.62 -0.24 1.01
C TYR A 112 -10.01 1.15 1.22
N ILE A 113 -9.21 1.29 2.27
CA ILE A 113 -8.43 2.51 2.57
C ILE A 113 -6.97 2.40 2.12
N ILE A 114 -6.53 1.21 1.71
CA ILE A 114 -5.17 0.89 1.30
C ILE A 114 -5.20 -0.01 0.05
N PRO A 115 -4.30 0.19 -0.93
CA PRO A 115 -4.24 -0.68 -2.12
C PRO A 115 -3.96 -2.13 -1.76
N LYS A 116 -4.38 -3.04 -2.63
CA LYS A 116 -4.09 -4.47 -2.48
C LYS A 116 -2.61 -4.77 -2.83
N PRO A 117 -1.95 -5.72 -2.15
CA PRO A 117 -0.55 -6.08 -2.39
C PRO A 117 -0.20 -6.44 -3.83
N PHE A 118 -1.12 -7.04 -4.59
CA PHE A 118 -0.91 -7.39 -6.01
C PHE A 118 -1.44 -6.34 -6.99
N ASP A 119 -1.64 -5.10 -6.54
CA ASP A 119 -2.03 -4.01 -7.44
C ASP A 119 -0.85 -3.65 -8.36
N PRO A 120 -0.96 -3.87 -9.69
CA PRO A 120 0.15 -3.64 -10.61
C PRO A 120 0.52 -2.17 -10.76
N ARG A 121 -0.32 -1.25 -10.31
CA ARG A 121 -0.03 0.19 -10.34
C ARG A 121 1.03 0.61 -9.33
N LEU A 122 1.24 -0.19 -8.27
CA LEU A 122 2.21 0.11 -7.21
C LEU A 122 3.61 0.41 -7.77
N ILE A 123 4.08 -0.37 -8.75
CA ILE A 123 5.42 -0.22 -9.34
C ILE A 123 5.58 1.09 -10.13
N SER A 124 4.51 1.60 -10.73
CA SER A 124 4.52 2.83 -11.52
C SER A 124 4.19 4.10 -10.72
N VAL A 125 3.73 3.96 -9.48
CA VAL A 125 3.28 5.07 -8.63
C VAL A 125 4.24 5.32 -7.47
N VAL A 126 4.57 4.29 -6.68
CA VAL A 126 5.34 4.47 -5.44
C VAL A 126 6.83 4.76 -5.72
N PRO A 127 7.56 3.99 -6.55
CA PRO A 127 8.97 4.27 -6.82
C PRO A 127 9.23 5.66 -7.43
N PRO A 128 8.43 6.16 -8.40
CA PRO A 128 8.60 7.53 -8.91
C PRO A 128 8.41 8.61 -7.84
N ALA A 129 7.43 8.46 -6.95
CA ALA A 129 7.21 9.38 -5.85
C ALA A 129 8.41 9.43 -4.90
N VAL A 130 8.94 8.27 -4.54
CA VAL A 130 10.13 8.13 -3.68
C VAL A 130 11.38 8.70 -4.36
N ALA A 131 11.61 8.36 -5.63
CA ALA A 131 12.74 8.87 -6.40
C ALA A 131 12.71 10.40 -6.52
N LYS A 132 11.51 10.96 -6.76
CA LYS A 132 11.31 12.41 -6.81
C LYS A 132 11.65 13.06 -5.46
N ALA A 133 11.14 12.51 -4.36
CA ALA A 133 11.43 13.02 -3.02
C ALA A 133 12.92 12.94 -2.68
N ALA A 134 13.63 11.89 -3.11
CA ALA A 134 15.08 11.78 -2.96
C ALA A 134 15.83 12.86 -3.73
N MET A 135 15.37 13.18 -4.94
CA MET A 135 15.94 14.26 -5.74
C MET A 135 15.69 15.63 -5.12
N ASP A 136 14.44 15.89 -4.71
CA ASP A 136 14.00 17.16 -4.13
C ASP A 136 14.68 17.44 -2.78
N SER A 137 14.99 16.39 -2.00
CA SER A 137 15.70 16.49 -0.71
C SER A 137 17.23 16.42 -0.82
N GLY A 138 17.77 16.36 -2.05
CA GLY A 138 19.21 16.41 -2.31
C GLY A 138 20.00 15.16 -1.96
N VAL A 139 19.33 14.01 -1.69
CA VAL A 139 20.03 12.75 -1.37
C VAL A 139 20.26 11.85 -2.60
N ALA A 140 19.68 12.20 -3.76
CA ALA A 140 19.86 11.47 -5.01
C ALA A 140 21.21 11.80 -5.67
N GLN A 141 21.98 10.77 -6.01
CA GLN A 141 23.24 10.92 -6.75
C GLN A 141 23.04 10.85 -8.26
N PHE A 142 21.95 10.21 -8.72
CA PHE A 142 21.67 9.99 -10.14
C PHE A 142 20.25 10.44 -10.50
N PRO A 143 20.05 11.74 -10.80
CA PRO A 143 18.70 12.27 -11.03
C PRO A 143 18.06 11.74 -12.31
N ILE A 144 16.77 11.42 -12.23
CA ILE A 144 15.95 11.02 -13.37
C ILE A 144 15.64 12.25 -14.23
N LYS A 145 16.03 12.20 -15.51
CA LYS A 145 15.81 13.30 -16.48
C LYS A 145 14.56 13.08 -17.35
N ASN A 146 14.16 11.84 -17.57
CA ASN A 146 13.02 11.48 -18.43
C ASN A 146 12.06 10.58 -17.64
N TRP A 147 11.07 11.18 -17.04
CA TRP A 147 10.09 10.49 -16.21
C TRP A 147 9.22 9.49 -16.98
N PRO A 148 8.67 9.81 -18.18
CA PRO A 148 7.90 8.83 -18.95
C PRO A 148 8.72 7.57 -19.23
N LYS A 149 9.93 7.70 -19.76
CA LYS A 149 10.82 6.56 -20.04
C LYS A 149 11.15 5.75 -18.78
N TYR A 150 11.31 6.41 -17.64
CA TYR A 150 11.58 5.74 -16.37
C TYR A 150 10.37 4.89 -15.92
N ILE A 151 9.18 5.46 -15.97
CA ILE A 151 7.93 4.77 -15.60
C ILE A 151 7.66 3.59 -16.54
N ASP A 152 7.80 3.80 -17.87
CA ASP A 152 7.65 2.73 -18.86
C ASP A 152 8.61 1.57 -18.58
N GLY A 153 9.89 1.87 -18.26
CA GLY A 153 10.87 0.85 -17.90
C GLY A 153 10.57 0.11 -16.59
N LEU A 154 9.84 0.72 -15.65
CA LEU A 154 9.36 0.04 -14.45
C LEU A 154 8.23 -0.94 -14.80
N ILE A 155 7.28 -0.51 -15.62
CA ILE A 155 6.14 -1.32 -16.07
C ILE A 155 6.61 -2.51 -16.90
N GLU A 156 7.53 -2.31 -17.84
CA GLU A 156 8.09 -3.36 -18.67
C GLU A 156 8.78 -4.46 -17.84
N ARG A 157 9.57 -4.07 -16.85
CA ARG A 157 10.23 -5.02 -15.93
C ARG A 157 9.21 -5.83 -15.10
N SER A 158 8.14 -5.21 -14.65
CA SER A 158 7.06 -5.89 -13.93
C SER A 158 6.24 -6.83 -14.82
N GLY A 159 6.05 -6.49 -16.10
CA GLY A 159 5.33 -7.32 -17.08
C GLY A 159 6.19 -8.45 -17.69
N GLY A 160 7.51 -8.31 -17.68
CA GLY A 160 8.45 -9.31 -18.18
C GLY A 160 8.41 -10.63 -17.38
N ASP A 161 8.29 -10.55 -16.07
CA ASP A 161 8.21 -11.72 -15.19
C ASP A 161 6.90 -12.50 -15.39
N ASN A 162 5.79 -11.82 -15.73
CA ASN A 162 4.53 -12.47 -16.04
C ASN A 162 4.53 -13.24 -17.38
N LYS A 163 5.42 -12.93 -18.32
CA LYS A 163 5.58 -13.70 -19.56
C LYS A 163 6.35 -15.01 -19.35
N LEU A 164 7.34 -15.02 -18.47
CA LEU A 164 8.12 -16.23 -18.14
C LEU A 164 7.30 -17.25 -17.36
N VAL A 165 6.44 -16.80 -16.43
CA VAL A 165 5.54 -17.69 -15.66
C VAL A 165 4.45 -18.30 -16.54
N ARG A 166 4.08 -17.68 -17.67
CA ARG A 166 3.12 -18.25 -18.64
C ARG A 166 3.73 -19.29 -19.62
N LEU A 167 5.06 -19.43 -19.63
CA LEU A 167 5.78 -20.37 -20.49
C LEU A 167 6.30 -21.60 -19.72
N MET A 168 6.06 -21.67 -18.40
CA MET A 168 6.27 -22.82 -17.53
C MET A 168 4.93 -23.51 -17.20
#